data_ab1ac75d3b4b8a42d2a39c766eec42b9
#
_entry.id   ab1ac75d3b4b8a42d2a39c766eec42b9
#
_cell.length_a   1.000
_cell.length_b   1.000
_cell.length_c   1.000
_cell.angle_alpha   90.00
_cell.angle_beta   90.00
_cell.angle_gamma   90.00
#
_symmetry.space_group_name_H-M   'P 1'
#
loop_
_entity.id
_entity.type
_entity.pdbx_description
1 polymer ?
#
loop_
_entity_poly.entity_id
_entity_poly.type
_entity_poly.pdbx_seq_one_letter_code
_entity_poly.pdbx_strand_id
1 'polypeptide(L)'
;HELDLRQLASVEQFCCYLQHQLSHLDIVINNAAQTIKKPKSYFVAMAQQEQQYALNQQVPCLQGFKDMGWQQQQGLVAEQSLTTHFLKDEFNEPLDLSAKNSWHLRLHECSTEELIETQVVNVMAPFLLNARLKTLLQQSPKEQRFIVNVSAMEGQFNRENKTMRHPQTNMAKAALNMMTRTAAMDYVQDQIFMTSVDTGWVTQEHAFAVRQSSRLNGMVPPLDCVDGAARVLDPIFSAVNNHTHTHTHKPLYGVFL
;
A
#
# COMPACT_ATOMS: atom_id res chain seq x y z
N HIS A 1 12.64 5.51 -5.61
CA HIS A 1 12.47 6.71 -4.76
C HIS A 1 11.86 6.29 -3.43
N GLU A 2 12.42 6.78 -2.34
CA GLU A 2 11.83 6.64 -1.01
C GLU A 2 10.67 7.63 -0.87
N LEU A 3 9.50 7.15 -0.41
CA LEU A 3 8.33 7.97 -0.21
C LEU A 3 7.57 7.52 1.03
N ASP A 4 7.52 8.35 2.06
CA ASP A 4 6.70 8.12 3.24
C ASP A 4 5.27 8.65 3.00
N LEU A 5 4.33 7.74 2.83
CA LEU A 5 2.92 8.07 2.58
C LEU A 5 2.22 8.79 3.74
N ARG A 6 2.80 8.79 4.95
CA ARG A 6 2.30 9.58 6.09
C ARG A 6 2.46 11.08 5.88
N GLN A 7 3.35 11.48 4.97
CA GLN A 7 3.67 12.88 4.69
C GLN A 7 3.05 13.32 3.37
N LEU A 8 1.80 13.78 3.40
CA LEU A 8 1.06 14.16 2.19
C LEU A 8 1.74 15.25 1.36
N ALA A 9 2.47 16.18 2.01
CA ALA A 9 3.27 17.17 1.29
C ALA A 9 4.36 16.51 0.43
N SER A 10 4.96 15.44 0.93
CA SER A 10 5.94 14.63 0.19
C SER A 10 5.31 13.89 -0.97
N VAL A 11 4.11 13.38 -0.78
CA VAL A 11 3.35 12.71 -1.86
C VAL A 11 3.05 13.72 -2.98
N GLU A 12 2.63 14.93 -2.65
CA GLU A 12 2.40 16.01 -3.65
C GLU A 12 3.69 16.37 -4.40
N GLN A 13 4.79 16.57 -3.68
CA GLN A 13 6.09 16.87 -4.29
C GLN A 13 6.58 15.73 -5.19
N PHE A 14 6.39 14.48 -4.77
CA PHE A 14 6.74 13.31 -5.57
C PHE A 14 5.91 13.26 -6.86
N CYS A 15 4.62 13.55 -6.81
CA CYS A 15 3.79 13.65 -8.00
C CYS A 15 4.28 14.74 -8.95
N CYS A 16 4.60 15.94 -8.43
CA CYS A 16 5.18 17.02 -9.23
C CYS A 16 6.52 16.59 -9.86
N TYR A 17 7.38 15.94 -9.10
CA TYR A 17 8.64 15.41 -9.60
C TYR A 17 8.42 14.43 -10.76
N LEU A 18 7.52 13.46 -10.61
CA LEU A 18 7.20 12.50 -11.68
C LEU A 18 6.67 13.20 -12.94
N GLN A 19 5.82 14.22 -12.78
CA GLN A 19 5.28 14.99 -13.91
C GLN A 19 6.37 15.75 -14.70
N HIS A 20 7.48 16.11 -14.04
CA HIS A 20 8.62 16.74 -14.72
C HIS A 20 9.61 15.74 -15.31
N GLN A 21 9.71 14.54 -14.74
CA GLN A 21 10.71 13.55 -15.14
C GLN A 21 10.20 12.55 -16.18
N LEU A 22 8.91 12.25 -16.18
CA LEU A 22 8.31 11.24 -17.03
C LEU A 22 7.49 11.87 -18.16
N SER A 23 7.56 11.28 -19.33
CA SER A 23 6.70 11.64 -20.45
C SER A 23 5.28 11.10 -20.28
N HIS A 24 5.12 9.96 -19.62
CA HIS A 24 3.83 9.28 -19.37
C HIS A 24 3.94 8.19 -18.30
N LEU A 25 2.79 7.68 -17.89
CA LEU A 25 2.64 6.46 -17.10
C LEU A 25 1.60 5.55 -17.76
N ASP A 26 1.80 4.25 -17.69
CA ASP A 26 0.86 3.26 -18.18
C ASP A 26 0.03 2.64 -17.05
N ILE A 27 0.67 2.45 -15.88
CA ILE A 27 0.10 1.73 -14.75
C ILE A 27 0.47 2.42 -13.44
N VAL A 28 -0.49 2.52 -12.53
CA VAL A 28 -0.29 2.89 -11.13
C VAL A 28 -0.85 1.79 -10.23
N ILE A 29 -0.04 1.27 -9.31
CA ILE A 29 -0.47 0.26 -8.33
C ILE A 29 -0.26 0.84 -6.93
N ASN A 30 -1.35 1.15 -6.25
CA ASN A 30 -1.34 1.57 -4.85
C ASN A 30 -1.34 0.34 -3.95
N ASN A 31 -0.15 -0.26 -3.77
CA ASN A 31 0.03 -1.46 -2.95
C ASN A 31 0.38 -1.14 -1.50
N ALA A 32 1.16 -0.08 -1.26
CA ALA A 32 1.60 0.26 0.07
C ALA A 32 0.42 0.60 0.98
N ALA A 33 0.35 -0.06 2.13
CA ALA A 33 -0.72 0.12 3.12
C ALA A 33 -0.19 -0.11 4.54
N GLN A 34 -0.86 0.48 5.52
CA GLN A 34 -0.62 0.22 6.93
C GLN A 34 -1.81 -0.55 7.51
N THR A 35 -1.56 -1.80 7.88
CA THR A 35 -2.51 -2.66 8.61
C THR A 35 -2.26 -2.59 10.11
N ILE A 36 -0.98 -2.56 10.49
CA ILE A 36 -0.53 -2.54 11.88
C ILE A 36 0.38 -1.33 12.09
N LYS A 37 0.05 -0.52 13.09
CA LYS A 37 0.92 0.56 13.53
C LYS A 37 2.18 -0.02 14.18
N LYS A 38 3.32 0.21 13.56
CA LYS A 38 4.62 -0.20 14.09
C LYS A 38 5.15 0.85 15.07
N PRO A 39 5.92 0.45 16.10
CA PRO A 39 6.56 1.39 17.03
C PRO A 39 7.62 2.24 16.30
N LYS A 40 7.94 3.42 16.86
CA LYS A 40 8.95 4.32 16.26
C LYS A 40 10.31 3.65 16.07
N SER A 41 10.73 2.77 16.99
CA SER A 41 11.95 2.00 16.87
C SER A 41 12.03 1.11 15.64
N TYR A 42 10.90 0.60 15.17
CA TYR A 42 10.80 -0.17 13.92
C TYR A 42 11.22 0.67 12.72
N PHE A 43 10.68 1.88 12.59
CA PHE A 43 10.98 2.78 11.46
C PHE A 43 12.46 3.24 11.48
N VAL A 44 13.01 3.47 12.67
CA VAL A 44 14.45 3.79 12.82
C VAL A 44 15.32 2.64 12.31
N ALA A 45 15.00 1.41 12.70
CA ALA A 45 15.74 0.23 12.27
C ALA A 45 15.63 -0.01 10.75
N MET A 46 14.43 0.19 10.18
CA MET A 46 14.21 0.06 8.74
C MET A 46 15.01 1.11 7.96
N ALA A 47 14.96 2.38 8.38
CA ALA A 47 15.72 3.45 7.74
C ALA A 47 17.24 3.20 7.78
N GLN A 48 17.76 2.64 8.88
CA GLN A 48 19.18 2.25 8.97
C GLN A 48 19.53 1.12 7.99
N GLN A 49 18.65 0.12 7.83
CA GLN A 49 18.85 -0.98 6.87
C GLN A 49 18.79 -0.46 5.43
N GLU A 50 17.84 0.38 5.09
CA GLU A 50 17.71 1.00 3.77
C GLU A 50 18.94 1.84 3.42
N GLN A 51 19.45 2.61 4.39
CA GLN A 51 20.66 3.40 4.21
C GLN A 51 21.90 2.53 3.96
N GLN A 52 22.05 1.42 4.68
CA GLN A 52 23.13 0.45 4.45
C GLN A 52 22.99 -0.23 3.08
N TYR A 53 21.76 -0.54 2.67
CA TYR A 53 21.48 -1.16 1.37
C TYR A 53 21.81 -0.20 0.22
N ALA A 54 21.42 1.07 0.34
CA ALA A 54 21.70 2.11 -0.65
C ALA A 54 23.22 2.38 -0.78
N LEU A 55 23.97 2.35 0.33
CA LEU A 55 25.42 2.50 0.32
C LEU A 55 26.13 1.32 -0.38
N ASN A 56 25.58 0.10 -0.26
CA ASN A 56 26.16 -1.11 -0.84
C ASN A 56 25.83 -1.29 -2.32
N GLN A 57 24.76 -0.70 -2.82
CA GLN A 57 24.28 -0.91 -4.20
C GLN A 57 24.53 0.23 -5.18
N GLN A 58 25.15 1.35 -4.77
CA GLN A 58 25.34 2.54 -5.63
C GLN A 58 24.07 2.93 -6.40
N VAL A 59 22.91 2.96 -5.74
CA VAL A 59 21.65 3.32 -6.39
C VAL A 59 21.65 4.83 -6.67
N PRO A 60 21.70 5.30 -7.92
CA PRO A 60 21.80 6.73 -8.26
C PRO A 60 20.54 7.54 -7.91
N CYS A 61 19.50 6.89 -7.43
CA CYS A 61 18.13 7.40 -7.44
C CYS A 61 17.79 8.44 -6.36
N LEU A 62 18.59 8.52 -5.29
CA LEU A 62 18.25 9.39 -4.15
C LEU A 62 18.72 10.84 -4.29
N GLN A 63 19.65 11.12 -5.21
CA GLN A 63 20.29 12.42 -5.31
C GLN A 63 19.35 13.50 -5.84
N GLY A 64 18.60 13.23 -6.90
CA GLY A 64 17.69 14.20 -7.51
C GLY A 64 16.52 14.64 -6.61
N PHE A 65 16.10 13.81 -5.67
CA PHE A 65 15.01 14.13 -4.74
C PHE A 65 15.49 14.99 -3.57
N LYS A 66 16.75 14.81 -3.15
CA LYS A 66 17.38 15.63 -2.09
C LYS A 66 17.62 17.07 -2.57
N ASP A 67 17.91 17.26 -3.84
CA ASP A 67 18.21 18.57 -4.43
C ASP A 67 16.95 19.47 -4.56
N MET A 68 15.75 18.92 -4.39
CA MET A 68 14.49 19.68 -4.37
C MET A 68 14.13 20.29 -3.00
N GLY A 69 15.09 20.41 -2.09
CA GLY A 69 14.89 21.11 -0.83
C GLY A 69 14.31 20.27 0.31
N TRP A 70 14.37 18.94 0.17
CA TRP A 70 14.03 18.03 1.25
C TRP A 70 15.10 18.06 2.35
N GLN A 71 14.92 18.95 3.30
CA GLN A 71 15.58 18.79 4.60
C GLN A 71 14.84 17.71 5.36
N GLN A 72 15.42 16.50 5.36
CA GLN A 72 15.11 15.50 6.37
C GLN A 72 15.06 16.21 7.72
N GLN A 73 13.96 16.14 8.45
CA GLN A 73 13.95 16.45 9.86
C GLN A 73 14.87 15.44 10.58
N GLN A 74 16.18 15.67 10.51
CA GLN A 74 17.21 14.91 11.25
C GLN A 74 17.14 15.19 12.76
N GLY A 75 16.05 15.76 13.25
CA GLY A 75 15.93 16.28 14.61
C GLY A 75 15.59 15.27 15.71
N LEU A 76 15.50 13.97 15.45
CA LEU A 76 15.07 12.99 16.47
C LEU A 76 15.86 11.67 16.53
N VAL A 77 17.06 11.63 15.99
CA VAL A 77 17.88 10.41 16.10
C VAL A 77 19.27 10.75 16.67
N ALA A 78 19.29 11.36 17.82
CA ALA A 78 20.45 11.36 18.69
C ALA A 78 19.95 10.89 20.05
N GLU A 79 19.83 9.56 20.22
CA GLU A 79 20.12 8.89 21.48
C GLU A 79 19.79 7.40 21.37
N GLN A 80 20.82 6.63 21.70
CA GLN A 80 20.86 5.19 21.89
C GLN A 80 20.90 4.33 20.62
N SER A 81 22.14 4.08 20.20
CA SER A 81 22.57 2.90 19.46
C SER A 81 22.20 1.61 20.22
N LEU A 82 20.95 1.22 20.16
CA LEU A 82 20.51 -0.12 20.47
C LEU A 82 20.55 -0.89 19.15
N THR A 83 21.64 -1.60 18.91
CA THR A 83 21.69 -2.73 17.98
C THR A 83 20.74 -3.82 18.49
N THR A 84 19.45 -3.57 18.45
CA THR A 84 18.44 -4.59 18.67
C THR A 84 18.40 -5.46 17.41
N HIS A 85 19.08 -6.62 17.47
CA HIS A 85 18.82 -7.71 16.56
C HIS A 85 17.35 -8.12 16.75
N PHE A 86 16.48 -7.59 15.91
CA PHE A 86 15.09 -8.04 15.90
C PHE A 86 15.06 -9.50 15.46
N LEU A 87 14.38 -10.33 16.23
CA LEU A 87 13.96 -11.65 15.75
C LEU A 87 13.09 -11.41 14.51
N LYS A 88 13.37 -12.14 13.45
CA LYS A 88 12.70 -11.96 12.16
C LYS A 88 11.81 -13.16 11.86
N ASP A 89 10.77 -12.91 11.08
CA ASP A 89 9.90 -13.93 10.55
C ASP A 89 10.42 -14.52 9.22
N GLU A 90 9.63 -15.39 8.62
CA GLU A 90 9.90 -16.01 7.33
C GLU A 90 10.01 -15.04 6.15
N PHE A 91 9.47 -13.83 6.29
CA PHE A 91 9.55 -12.75 5.29
C PHE A 91 10.69 -11.77 5.57
N ASN A 92 11.57 -12.11 6.54
CA ASN A 92 12.68 -11.25 7.00
C ASN A 92 12.21 -9.94 7.66
N GLU A 93 10.95 -9.90 8.14
CA GLU A 93 10.40 -8.77 8.88
C GLU A 93 10.58 -8.94 10.40
N PRO A 94 10.78 -7.85 11.15
CA PRO A 94 10.83 -7.91 12.61
C PRO A 94 9.55 -8.49 13.21
N LEU A 95 9.68 -9.45 14.13
CA LEU A 95 8.55 -10.04 14.83
C LEU A 95 7.82 -9.00 15.68
N ASP A 96 6.49 -9.03 15.59
CA ASP A 96 5.63 -8.26 16.49
C ASP A 96 5.46 -8.99 17.82
N LEU A 97 6.26 -8.60 18.81
CA LEU A 97 6.26 -9.16 20.16
C LEU A 97 5.25 -8.48 21.11
N SER A 98 4.41 -7.60 20.60
CA SER A 98 3.37 -6.95 21.39
C SER A 98 2.34 -7.98 21.89
N ALA A 99 1.77 -7.72 23.06
CA ALA A 99 0.65 -8.54 23.58
C ALA A 99 -0.63 -8.32 22.76
N LYS A 100 -0.78 -7.13 22.15
CA LYS A 100 -1.93 -6.70 21.36
C LYS A 100 -1.46 -5.67 20.34
N ASN A 101 -1.87 -5.86 19.10
CA ASN A 101 -1.56 -4.93 18.02
C ASN A 101 -2.83 -4.36 17.37
N SER A 102 -2.67 -3.53 16.35
CA SER A 102 -3.75 -2.88 15.59
C SER A 102 -4.84 -3.84 15.11
N TRP A 103 -4.48 -5.07 14.76
CA TRP A 103 -5.41 -6.10 14.28
C TRP A 103 -6.43 -6.57 15.32
N HIS A 104 -6.13 -6.35 16.61
CA HIS A 104 -6.98 -6.77 17.71
C HIS A 104 -7.79 -5.63 18.34
N LEU A 105 -7.55 -4.38 17.92
CA LEU A 105 -8.20 -3.21 18.52
C LEU A 105 -9.69 -3.17 18.23
N ARG A 106 -10.46 -2.83 19.26
CA ARG A 106 -11.86 -2.43 19.14
C ARG A 106 -11.94 -0.92 18.93
N LEU A 107 -13.12 -0.42 18.55
CA LEU A 107 -13.33 0.98 18.22
C LEU A 107 -12.80 1.95 19.29
N HIS A 108 -13.11 1.71 20.55
CA HIS A 108 -12.71 2.56 21.69
C HIS A 108 -11.26 2.41 22.13
N GLU A 109 -10.54 1.45 21.58
CA GLU A 109 -9.13 1.17 21.90
C GLU A 109 -8.19 1.77 20.87
N CYS A 110 -8.69 2.16 19.71
CA CYS A 110 -7.89 2.79 18.66
C CYS A 110 -7.54 4.23 19.05
N SER A 111 -6.25 4.55 19.07
CA SER A 111 -5.81 5.92 19.33
C SER A 111 -6.11 6.84 18.15
N THR A 112 -6.29 8.14 18.45
CA THR A 112 -6.47 9.15 17.40
C THR A 112 -5.29 9.19 16.42
N GLU A 113 -4.07 9.04 16.94
CA GLU A 113 -2.86 9.00 16.11
C GLU A 113 -2.87 7.82 15.14
N GLU A 114 -3.23 6.62 15.60
CA GLU A 114 -3.32 5.43 14.76
C GLU A 114 -4.45 5.56 13.72
N LEU A 115 -5.60 6.08 14.13
CA LEU A 115 -6.70 6.33 13.22
C LEU A 115 -6.28 7.27 12.08
N ILE A 116 -5.66 8.42 12.41
CA ILE A 116 -5.22 9.40 11.42
C ILE A 116 -4.17 8.78 10.49
N GLU A 117 -3.16 8.12 11.04
CA GLU A 117 -2.08 7.50 10.27
C GLU A 117 -2.61 6.45 9.30
N THR A 118 -3.52 5.58 9.75
CA THR A 118 -4.17 4.58 8.89
C THR A 118 -4.96 5.24 7.75
N GLN A 119 -5.69 6.32 8.02
CA GLN A 119 -6.44 7.02 6.97
C GLN A 119 -5.50 7.76 5.99
N VAL A 120 -4.45 8.37 6.49
CA VAL A 120 -3.47 9.08 5.66
C VAL A 120 -2.80 8.10 4.69
N VAL A 121 -2.25 7.00 5.20
CA VAL A 121 -1.51 6.02 4.38
C VAL A 121 -2.42 5.26 3.42
N ASN A 122 -3.58 4.78 3.90
CA ASN A 122 -4.39 3.84 3.12
C ASN A 122 -5.45 4.51 2.23
N VAL A 123 -5.74 5.80 2.45
CA VAL A 123 -6.80 6.53 1.71
C VAL A 123 -6.28 7.81 1.08
N MET A 124 -5.75 8.73 1.90
CA MET A 124 -5.41 10.07 1.42
C MET A 124 -4.23 10.05 0.44
N ALA A 125 -3.19 9.28 0.74
CA ALA A 125 -2.05 9.16 -0.16
C ALA A 125 -2.43 8.50 -1.51
N PRO A 126 -3.12 7.34 -1.56
CA PRO A 126 -3.65 6.81 -2.81
C PRO A 126 -4.58 7.77 -3.55
N PHE A 127 -5.42 8.53 -2.83
CA PHE A 127 -6.26 9.54 -3.43
C PHE A 127 -5.43 10.60 -4.17
N LEU A 128 -4.39 11.14 -3.51
CA LEU A 128 -3.51 12.14 -4.12
C LEU A 128 -2.74 11.57 -5.30
N LEU A 129 -2.15 10.37 -5.17
CA LEU A 129 -1.44 9.69 -6.24
C LEU A 129 -2.35 9.51 -7.46
N ASN A 130 -3.54 8.95 -7.28
CA ASN A 130 -4.50 8.77 -8.36
C ASN A 130 -4.87 10.10 -9.01
N ALA A 131 -5.18 11.13 -8.22
CA ALA A 131 -5.61 12.43 -8.71
C ALA A 131 -4.49 13.19 -9.48
N ARG A 132 -3.27 13.20 -8.93
CA ARG A 132 -2.15 13.97 -9.50
C ARG A 132 -1.49 13.28 -10.69
N LEU A 133 -1.51 11.96 -10.75
CA LEU A 133 -0.89 11.19 -11.84
C LEU A 133 -1.84 10.96 -13.02
N LYS A 134 -3.10 11.41 -12.96
CA LYS A 134 -4.08 11.28 -14.06
C LYS A 134 -3.52 11.85 -15.36
N THR A 135 -2.90 13.02 -15.34
CA THR A 135 -2.33 13.66 -16.54
C THR A 135 -1.21 12.84 -17.19
N LEU A 136 -0.35 12.20 -16.39
CA LEU A 136 0.69 11.31 -16.93
C LEU A 136 0.09 10.04 -17.55
N LEU A 137 -0.97 9.51 -16.95
CA LEU A 137 -1.70 8.37 -17.52
C LEU A 137 -2.38 8.76 -18.84
N GLN A 138 -2.97 9.95 -18.93
CA GLN A 138 -3.58 10.45 -20.17
C GLN A 138 -2.55 10.62 -21.31
N GLN A 139 -1.29 10.92 -20.98
CA GLN A 139 -0.19 11.09 -21.95
C GLN A 139 0.38 9.75 -22.45
N SER A 140 -0.01 8.62 -21.87
CA SER A 140 0.47 7.31 -22.32
C SER A 140 0.05 7.02 -23.76
N PRO A 141 0.96 6.52 -24.60
CA PRO A 141 0.64 6.08 -25.96
C PRO A 141 -0.12 4.74 -26.01
N LYS A 142 -0.32 4.10 -24.86
CA LYS A 142 -1.08 2.84 -24.76
C LYS A 142 -2.58 3.09 -24.90
N GLU A 143 -3.28 2.16 -25.53
CA GLU A 143 -4.76 2.22 -25.63
C GLU A 143 -5.46 2.02 -24.29
N GLN A 144 -4.83 1.28 -23.38
CA GLN A 144 -5.35 0.98 -22.05
C GLN A 144 -4.33 1.35 -20.98
N ARG A 145 -4.78 2.05 -19.95
CA ARG A 145 -4.01 2.45 -18.77
C ARG A 145 -4.73 1.95 -17.54
N PHE A 146 -3.99 1.67 -16.47
CA PHE A 146 -4.56 1.00 -15.32
C PHE A 146 -4.19 1.68 -14.00
N ILE A 147 -5.16 1.70 -13.10
CA ILE A 147 -4.96 2.00 -11.69
C ILE A 147 -5.49 0.82 -10.88
N VAL A 148 -4.63 0.21 -10.07
CA VAL A 148 -5.02 -0.85 -9.15
C VAL A 148 -4.83 -0.37 -7.71
N ASN A 149 -5.92 -0.27 -6.98
CA ASN A 149 -5.92 0.05 -5.56
C ASN A 149 -5.99 -1.25 -4.75
N VAL A 150 -4.88 -1.61 -4.09
CA VAL A 150 -4.85 -2.82 -3.27
C VAL A 150 -5.67 -2.61 -2.00
N SER A 151 -6.80 -3.27 -1.96
CA SER A 151 -7.79 -3.19 -0.89
C SER A 151 -7.84 -4.49 -0.10
N ALA A 152 -8.97 -4.78 0.52
CA ALA A 152 -9.22 -6.01 1.24
C ALA A 152 -10.71 -6.25 1.44
N MET A 153 -11.11 -7.51 1.64
CA MET A 153 -12.48 -7.91 1.99
C MET A 153 -12.99 -7.19 3.25
N GLU A 154 -12.09 -6.75 4.11
CA GLU A 154 -12.38 -5.94 5.29
C GLU A 154 -13.11 -4.63 4.97
N GLY A 155 -12.90 -4.08 3.77
CA GLY A 155 -13.62 -2.91 3.25
C GLY A 155 -15.05 -3.17 2.75
N GLN A 156 -15.47 -4.42 2.65
CA GLN A 156 -16.83 -4.76 2.21
C GLN A 156 -17.83 -4.70 3.37
N PHE A 157 -18.90 -3.93 3.21
CA PHE A 157 -19.93 -3.76 4.23
C PHE A 157 -20.77 -5.04 4.44
N ASN A 158 -21.09 -5.72 3.36
CA ASN A 158 -21.99 -6.87 3.32
C ASN A 158 -21.32 -8.22 3.60
N ARG A 159 -20.08 -8.23 4.09
CA ARG A 159 -19.39 -9.48 4.45
C ARG A 159 -20.03 -10.09 5.70
N GLU A 160 -20.47 -11.35 5.63
CA GLU A 160 -21.16 -12.05 6.71
C GLU A 160 -20.29 -12.20 7.98
N ASN A 161 -18.99 -12.47 7.82
CA ASN A 161 -18.06 -12.73 8.92
C ASN A 161 -17.30 -11.47 9.40
N LYS A 162 -18.00 -10.34 9.58
CA LYS A 162 -17.41 -9.14 10.17
C LYS A 162 -17.15 -9.33 11.67
N THR A 163 -15.91 -9.06 12.08
CA THR A 163 -15.54 -9.04 13.50
C THR A 163 -15.69 -7.63 14.07
N MET A 164 -15.63 -7.51 15.40
CA MET A 164 -15.62 -6.22 16.10
C MET A 164 -14.25 -5.54 16.13
N ARG A 165 -13.27 -6.08 15.41
CA ARG A 165 -11.85 -5.70 15.48
C ARG A 165 -11.43 -4.82 14.30
N HIS A 166 -10.30 -4.11 14.47
CA HIS A 166 -9.61 -3.25 13.48
C HIS A 166 -10.54 -2.34 12.65
N PRO A 167 -11.50 -1.61 13.31
CA PRO A 167 -12.47 -0.78 12.59
C PRO A 167 -11.81 0.34 11.78
N GLN A 168 -10.66 0.88 12.22
CA GLN A 168 -9.88 1.90 11.50
C GLN A 168 -9.41 1.40 10.12
N THR A 169 -8.94 0.16 10.04
CA THR A 169 -8.50 -0.47 8.78
C THR A 169 -9.69 -0.79 7.88
N ASN A 170 -10.76 -1.37 8.44
CA ASN A 170 -12.00 -1.66 7.71
C ASN A 170 -12.56 -0.39 7.06
N MET A 171 -12.61 0.71 7.83
CA MET A 171 -13.07 2.01 7.36
C MET A 171 -12.18 2.55 6.23
N ALA A 172 -10.85 2.44 6.35
CA ALA A 172 -9.92 2.89 5.33
C ALA A 172 -10.08 2.09 4.02
N LYS A 173 -10.20 0.77 4.09
CA LYS A 173 -10.40 -0.07 2.90
C LYS A 173 -11.78 0.14 2.27
N ALA A 174 -12.82 0.42 3.06
CA ALA A 174 -14.12 0.82 2.54
C ALA A 174 -14.06 2.17 1.80
N ALA A 175 -13.34 3.15 2.33
CA ALA A 175 -13.12 4.44 1.68
C ALA A 175 -12.35 4.28 0.37
N LEU A 176 -11.30 3.45 0.32
CA LEU A 176 -10.55 3.14 -0.89
C LEU A 176 -11.43 2.47 -1.96
N ASN A 177 -12.28 1.52 -1.56
CA ASN A 177 -13.23 0.87 -2.46
C ASN A 177 -14.25 1.88 -3.02
N MET A 178 -14.77 2.78 -2.17
CA MET A 178 -15.71 3.81 -2.60
C MET A 178 -15.06 4.84 -3.53
N MET A 179 -13.83 5.26 -3.25
CA MET A 179 -13.05 6.11 -4.15
C MET A 179 -12.91 5.46 -5.53
N THR A 180 -12.51 4.19 -5.56
CA THR A 180 -12.39 3.42 -6.82
C THR A 180 -13.71 3.39 -7.57
N ARG A 181 -14.80 3.05 -6.90
CA ARG A 181 -16.14 2.97 -7.49
C ARG A 181 -16.59 4.30 -8.09
N THR A 182 -16.32 5.39 -7.38
CA THR A 182 -16.74 6.73 -7.78
C THR A 182 -15.87 7.28 -8.90
N ALA A 183 -14.55 7.25 -8.74
CA ALA A 183 -13.62 7.88 -9.67
C ALA A 183 -13.52 7.13 -11.02
N ALA A 184 -13.70 5.82 -11.03
CA ALA A 184 -13.56 5.01 -12.24
C ALA A 184 -14.48 5.44 -13.38
N MET A 185 -15.66 6.02 -13.06
CA MET A 185 -16.60 6.50 -14.05
C MET A 185 -16.09 7.70 -14.85
N ASP A 186 -15.28 8.55 -14.23
CA ASP A 186 -14.59 9.66 -14.90
C ASP A 186 -13.36 9.15 -15.65
N TYR A 187 -12.54 8.35 -15.00
CA TYR A 187 -11.25 7.87 -15.52
C TYR A 187 -11.41 7.00 -16.78
N VAL A 188 -12.46 6.23 -16.88
CA VAL A 188 -12.70 5.38 -18.04
C VAL A 188 -12.96 6.18 -19.32
N GLN A 189 -13.36 7.44 -19.24
CA GLN A 189 -13.49 8.32 -20.40
C GLN A 189 -12.14 8.59 -21.07
N ASP A 190 -11.07 8.55 -20.28
CA ASP A 190 -9.69 8.68 -20.72
C ASP A 190 -9.01 7.32 -20.93
N GLN A 191 -9.76 6.22 -21.06
CA GLN A 191 -9.23 4.84 -21.17
C GLN A 191 -8.30 4.45 -20.00
N ILE A 192 -8.56 4.98 -18.80
CA ILE A 192 -7.89 4.63 -17.56
C ILE A 192 -8.85 3.75 -16.75
N PHE A 193 -8.48 2.48 -16.57
CA PHE A 193 -9.30 1.46 -15.93
C PHE A 193 -8.88 1.31 -14.48
N MET A 194 -9.72 1.77 -13.56
CA MET A 194 -9.45 1.76 -12.12
C MET A 194 -10.21 0.63 -11.44
N THR A 195 -9.50 -0.23 -10.70
CA THR A 195 -10.06 -1.33 -9.90
C THR A 195 -9.54 -1.31 -8.48
N SER A 196 -10.28 -1.92 -7.56
CA SER A 196 -9.80 -2.34 -6.24
C SER A 196 -9.64 -3.85 -6.22
N VAL A 197 -8.55 -4.33 -5.61
CA VAL A 197 -8.24 -5.77 -5.58
C VAL A 197 -7.96 -6.22 -4.16
N ASP A 198 -8.55 -7.35 -3.75
CA ASP A 198 -8.18 -8.08 -2.54
C ASP A 198 -7.09 -9.11 -2.86
N THR A 199 -5.96 -9.02 -2.17
CA THR A 199 -4.86 -9.98 -2.33
C THR A 199 -5.19 -11.37 -1.79
N GLY A 200 -6.27 -11.49 -1.04
CA GLY A 200 -6.57 -12.68 -0.26
C GLY A 200 -5.71 -12.79 1.01
N TRP A 201 -5.81 -13.91 1.68
CA TRP A 201 -5.10 -14.13 2.94
C TRP A 201 -3.67 -14.66 2.68
N VAL A 202 -2.72 -13.72 2.59
CA VAL A 202 -1.29 -13.98 2.31
C VAL A 202 -0.47 -14.00 3.61
N THR A 203 -0.77 -13.10 4.57
CA THR A 203 0.00 -12.96 5.81
C THR A 203 -0.91 -13.02 7.05
N GLN A 204 -0.32 -13.35 8.19
CA GLN A 204 -1.00 -13.25 9.49
C GLN A 204 -0.63 -11.93 10.15
N GLU A 205 -1.64 -11.06 10.33
CA GLU A 205 -1.50 -9.75 10.95
C GLU A 205 -1.50 -9.78 12.49
N HIS A 206 -1.62 -10.97 13.08
CA HIS A 206 -1.60 -11.15 14.53
C HIS A 206 -0.21 -10.95 15.13
N ALA A 207 -0.15 -10.49 16.38
CA ALA A 207 1.07 -10.50 17.17
C ALA A 207 1.68 -11.91 17.26
N PHE A 208 3.00 -12.00 17.41
CA PHE A 208 3.76 -13.26 17.27
C PHE A 208 3.21 -14.41 18.12
N ALA A 209 2.89 -14.17 19.41
CA ALA A 209 2.37 -15.21 20.29
C ALA A 209 1.03 -15.81 19.81
N VAL A 210 0.13 -14.96 19.29
CA VAL A 210 -1.16 -15.39 18.73
C VAL A 210 -0.93 -16.12 17.40
N ARG A 211 -0.02 -15.62 16.57
CA ARG A 211 0.35 -16.23 15.28
C ARG A 211 0.92 -17.63 15.48
N GLN A 212 1.80 -17.80 16.48
CA GLN A 212 2.37 -19.11 16.80
C GLN A 212 1.30 -20.09 17.27
N SER A 213 0.38 -19.66 18.17
CA SER A 213 -0.73 -20.50 18.61
C SER A 213 -1.67 -20.87 17.45
N SER A 214 -1.97 -19.95 16.57
CA SER A 214 -2.80 -20.22 15.37
C SER A 214 -2.16 -21.24 14.45
N ARG A 215 -0.85 -21.17 14.24
CA ARG A 215 -0.10 -22.16 13.44
C ARG A 215 -0.16 -23.57 14.04
N LEU A 216 -0.02 -23.69 15.36
CA LEU A 216 -0.15 -24.98 16.05
C LEU A 216 -1.55 -25.60 15.87
N ASN A 217 -2.57 -24.77 15.65
CA ASN A 217 -3.94 -25.19 15.37
C ASN A 217 -4.22 -25.33 13.85
N GLY A 218 -3.19 -25.33 12.99
CA GLY A 218 -3.34 -25.47 11.56
C GLY A 218 -3.88 -24.25 10.81
N MET A 219 -4.03 -23.10 11.49
CA MET A 219 -4.45 -21.84 10.87
C MET A 219 -3.23 -21.12 10.28
N VAL A 220 -2.97 -21.35 9.01
CA VAL A 220 -1.91 -20.71 8.22
C VAL A 220 -2.53 -20.03 7.00
N PRO A 221 -1.95 -18.91 6.51
CA PRO A 221 -2.39 -18.32 5.25
C PRO A 221 -2.34 -19.35 4.13
N PRO A 222 -3.41 -19.47 3.32
CA PRO A 222 -3.45 -20.44 2.22
C PRO A 222 -2.72 -19.95 0.97
N LEU A 223 -2.40 -18.64 0.90
CA LEU A 223 -1.77 -18.00 -0.25
C LEU A 223 -0.37 -17.49 0.14
N ASP A 224 0.49 -17.36 -0.85
CA ASP A 224 1.80 -16.73 -0.69
C ASP A 224 1.86 -15.32 -1.36
N CYS A 225 3.04 -14.71 -1.34
CA CYS A 225 3.23 -13.39 -1.93
C CYS A 225 3.10 -13.40 -3.47
N VAL A 226 3.37 -14.52 -4.12
CA VAL A 226 3.21 -14.68 -5.57
C VAL A 226 1.72 -14.71 -5.92
N ASP A 227 0.93 -15.45 -5.15
CA ASP A 227 -0.53 -15.49 -5.30
C ASP A 227 -1.15 -14.10 -5.12
N GLY A 228 -0.74 -13.38 -4.06
CA GLY A 228 -1.21 -12.02 -3.82
C GLY A 228 -0.84 -11.05 -4.95
N ALA A 229 0.40 -11.12 -5.44
CA ALA A 229 0.85 -10.31 -6.57
C ALA A 229 0.10 -10.67 -7.87
N ALA A 230 -0.15 -11.95 -8.11
CA ALA A 230 -0.91 -12.41 -9.27
C ALA A 230 -2.34 -11.83 -9.26
N ARG A 231 -3.01 -11.83 -8.10
CA ARG A 231 -4.34 -11.21 -7.96
C ARG A 231 -4.33 -9.71 -8.25
N VAL A 232 -3.31 -8.98 -7.75
CA VAL A 232 -3.15 -7.54 -8.03
C VAL A 232 -2.96 -7.25 -9.51
N LEU A 233 -2.25 -8.13 -10.22
CA LEU A 233 -1.93 -7.97 -11.65
C LEU A 233 -3.02 -8.53 -12.57
N ASP A 234 -3.91 -9.38 -12.09
CA ASP A 234 -4.94 -10.05 -12.90
C ASP A 234 -5.80 -9.08 -13.72
N PRO A 235 -6.34 -7.96 -13.19
CA PRO A 235 -7.17 -7.05 -14.00
C PRO A 235 -6.39 -6.43 -15.17
N ILE A 236 -5.06 -6.27 -15.04
CA ILE A 236 -4.19 -5.76 -16.10
C ILE A 236 -3.93 -6.85 -17.13
N PHE A 237 -3.46 -8.01 -16.71
CA PHE A 237 -3.12 -9.12 -17.62
C PHE A 237 -4.34 -9.64 -18.37
N SER A 238 -5.46 -9.80 -17.68
CA SER A 238 -6.71 -10.22 -18.30
C SER A 238 -7.18 -9.22 -19.36
N ALA A 239 -7.05 -7.91 -19.11
CA ALA A 239 -7.42 -6.89 -20.06
C ALA A 239 -6.50 -6.91 -21.30
N VAL A 240 -5.18 -6.92 -21.10
CA VAL A 240 -4.20 -6.91 -22.17
C VAL A 240 -4.29 -8.17 -23.03
N ASN A 241 -4.42 -9.34 -22.42
CA ASN A 241 -4.54 -10.61 -23.15
C ASN A 241 -5.84 -10.70 -23.93
N ASN A 242 -6.97 -10.28 -23.35
CA ASN A 242 -8.26 -10.29 -24.03
C ASN A 242 -8.29 -9.29 -25.21
N HIS A 243 -7.62 -8.15 -25.07
CA HIS A 243 -7.52 -7.17 -26.16
C HIS A 243 -6.76 -7.72 -27.37
N THR A 244 -5.68 -8.48 -27.13
CA THR A 244 -4.89 -9.09 -28.20
C THR A 244 -5.64 -10.17 -28.97
N HIS A 245 -6.61 -10.88 -28.34
CA HIS A 245 -7.30 -12.01 -28.94
C HIS A 245 -8.66 -11.65 -29.56
N THR A 246 -9.40 -10.69 -29.01
CA THR A 246 -10.80 -10.48 -29.43
C THR A 246 -11.17 -9.03 -29.77
N HIS A 247 -10.38 -8.03 -29.37
CA HIS A 247 -10.65 -6.57 -29.52
C HIS A 247 -12.02 -6.09 -29.00
N THR A 248 -12.78 -6.95 -28.33
CA THR A 248 -14.20 -6.69 -28.00
C THR A 248 -14.48 -6.52 -26.51
N HIS A 249 -13.57 -6.95 -25.63
CA HIS A 249 -13.80 -6.86 -24.19
C HIS A 249 -13.20 -5.59 -23.59
N LYS A 250 -14.08 -4.71 -23.10
CA LYS A 250 -13.68 -3.55 -22.29
C LYS A 250 -13.12 -4.06 -20.95
N PRO A 251 -11.96 -3.55 -20.51
CA PRO A 251 -11.42 -3.90 -19.20
C PRO A 251 -12.38 -3.60 -18.05
N LEU A 252 -12.26 -4.34 -16.96
CA LEU A 252 -13.04 -4.08 -15.75
C LEU A 252 -12.63 -2.74 -15.11
N TYR A 253 -13.61 -2.01 -14.60
CA TYR A 253 -13.38 -0.75 -13.89
C TYR A 253 -14.50 -0.47 -12.87
N GLY A 254 -14.19 0.26 -11.82
CA GLY A 254 -15.13 0.61 -10.76
C GLY A 254 -15.64 -0.58 -9.98
N VAL A 255 -14.89 -1.69 -9.96
CA VAL A 255 -15.22 -2.94 -9.28
C VAL A 255 -14.18 -3.28 -8.23
N PHE A 256 -14.60 -4.09 -7.29
CA PHE A 256 -13.78 -4.76 -6.31
C PHE A 256 -13.65 -6.24 -6.71
N LEU A 257 -12.43 -6.75 -6.79
CA LEU A 257 -12.06 -8.08 -7.26
C LEU A 257 -11.40 -8.88 -6.12
#